data_3d0a91174c42e23e5e130eae3cac1cc4
#
_entry.id   3d0a91174c42e23e5e130eae3cac1cc4
#
_cell.length_a   1.000
_cell.length_b   1.000
_cell.length_c   1.000
_cell.angle_alpha   90.00
_cell.angle_beta   90.00
_cell.angle_gamma   90.00
#
_symmetry.space_group_name_H-M   'P 1'
#
loop_
_entity.id
_entity.type
_entity.pdbx_description
1 polymer ?
#
loop_
_entity_poly.entity_id
_entity_poly.type
_entity_poly.pdbx_seq_one_letter_code
_entity_poly.pdbx_strand_id
1 'polypeptide(L)'
;MIATLTLAVVLHTVQHGEVRVMPGPGEAGVPQRFRLEESTFAFDLHTLRQTPRYAVAKLTFPSPVTSPDPANNTVHAEYFQPLQPGRRPAVIVLHILGADFALSRYLAARLADAGVAALFVKLPYYGERRPAAIDARFLSSDIERSVTAMRQGVCDVRRAAQWLASRSEIDRHRIGVTGISLGGIVSSLAAGVDPQISQAAILLGGGGLAEILWDMPEDEARDSRKAWIASGRTKEELARLTHPFDPLTYAAGLQGKRVLMIAGRSDEVIPPSATTKLWEAAGRPPIQWLDCGHYSAAGYLLPVFRTVVAFFAEES
;
A
#
# COMPACT_ATOMS: atom_id res chain seq x y z
N MET A 1 19.12 -42.43 -19.18
CA MET A 1 19.15 -40.97 -19.24
C MET A 1 19.11 -40.43 -17.80
N ILE A 2 20.22 -40.03 -17.26
CA ILE A 2 20.31 -39.47 -15.89
C ILE A 2 20.04 -37.97 -16.05
N ALA A 3 18.91 -37.52 -15.51
CA ALA A 3 18.59 -36.09 -15.47
C ALA A 3 19.52 -35.43 -14.42
N THR A 4 20.45 -34.64 -14.87
CA THR A 4 21.32 -33.83 -14.02
C THR A 4 20.46 -32.72 -13.40
N LEU A 5 20.15 -32.85 -12.12
CA LEU A 5 19.52 -31.79 -11.35
C LEU A 5 20.57 -30.69 -11.14
N THR A 6 20.49 -29.62 -11.92
CA THR A 6 21.30 -28.43 -11.71
C THR A 6 20.75 -27.70 -10.48
N LEU A 7 21.40 -27.87 -9.33
CA LEU A 7 21.12 -27.08 -8.13
C LEU A 7 21.59 -25.65 -8.42
N ALA A 8 20.65 -24.74 -8.67
CA ALA A 8 20.96 -23.33 -8.76
C ALA A 8 21.38 -22.84 -7.38
N VAL A 9 22.67 -22.61 -7.19
CA VAL A 9 23.21 -21.95 -6.00
C VAL A 9 22.72 -20.50 -6.06
N VAL A 10 21.74 -20.15 -5.23
CA VAL A 10 21.34 -18.75 -5.03
C VAL A 10 22.50 -18.08 -4.29
N LEU A 11 23.32 -17.34 -5.00
CA LEU A 11 24.28 -16.43 -4.39
C LEU A 11 23.47 -15.37 -3.63
N HIS A 12 23.51 -15.38 -2.30
CA HIS A 12 22.96 -14.34 -1.47
C HIS A 12 23.77 -13.05 -1.69
N THR A 13 23.37 -12.28 -2.69
CA THR A 13 23.99 -10.97 -2.94
C THR A 13 23.36 -9.93 -2.06
N VAL A 14 24.20 -9.17 -1.39
CA VAL A 14 23.81 -7.96 -0.64
C VAL A 14 24.23 -6.77 -1.46
N GLN A 15 23.29 -5.89 -1.77
CA GLN A 15 23.54 -4.60 -2.37
C GLN A 15 23.22 -3.51 -1.35
N HIS A 16 24.24 -2.73 -1.00
CA HIS A 16 24.08 -1.47 -0.29
C HIS A 16 24.05 -0.35 -1.31
N GLY A 17 23.17 0.61 -1.15
CA GLY A 17 23.06 1.73 -2.07
C GLY A 17 22.43 2.95 -1.44
N GLU A 18 22.47 4.02 -2.19
CA GLU A 18 21.82 5.29 -1.80
C GLU A 18 20.92 5.78 -2.92
N VAL A 19 19.80 6.40 -2.54
CA VAL A 19 18.91 7.08 -3.46
C VAL A 19 18.92 8.55 -3.10
N ARG A 20 19.34 9.40 -4.06
CA ARG A 20 19.17 10.83 -3.95
C ARG A 20 17.80 11.22 -4.49
N VAL A 21 17.00 11.77 -3.62
CA VAL A 21 15.66 12.26 -3.96
C VAL A 21 15.73 13.73 -4.26
N MET A 22 15.33 14.08 -5.47
CA MET A 22 15.07 15.46 -5.87
C MET A 22 13.56 15.64 -5.91
N PRO A 23 12.97 16.62 -5.18
CA PRO A 23 11.55 16.90 -5.30
C PRO A 23 11.19 17.17 -6.76
N GLY A 24 10.25 16.39 -7.29
CA GLY A 24 9.75 16.60 -8.65
C GLY A 24 8.88 17.88 -8.75
N PRO A 25 8.59 18.35 -9.96
CA PRO A 25 7.80 19.55 -10.17
C PRO A 25 6.39 19.51 -9.54
N GLY A 26 5.85 18.31 -9.28
CA GLY A 26 4.57 18.12 -8.59
C GLY A 26 4.65 18.17 -7.05
N GLU A 27 5.84 18.16 -6.46
CA GLU A 27 6.00 18.10 -4.99
C GLU A 27 5.45 19.33 -4.28
N ALA A 28 5.51 20.50 -4.90
CA ALA A 28 4.93 21.72 -4.35
C ALA A 28 3.42 21.63 -4.11
N GLY A 29 2.70 20.85 -4.93
CA GLY A 29 1.26 20.59 -4.79
C GLY A 29 0.92 19.52 -3.74
N VAL A 30 1.91 18.76 -3.27
CA VAL A 30 1.68 17.74 -2.23
C VAL A 30 1.38 18.42 -0.90
N PRO A 31 0.35 17.99 -0.15
CA PRO A 31 0.07 18.49 1.19
C PRO A 31 1.29 18.41 2.10
N GLN A 32 1.58 19.46 2.85
CA GLN A 32 2.81 19.58 3.68
C GLN A 32 3.07 18.34 4.55
N ARG A 33 2.01 17.77 5.12
CA ARG A 33 2.11 16.59 5.98
C ARG A 33 2.66 15.33 5.29
N PHE A 34 2.57 15.27 3.96
CA PHE A 34 3.04 14.15 3.14
C PHE A 34 4.25 14.52 2.27
N ARG A 35 4.70 15.77 2.28
CA ARG A 35 5.88 16.17 1.50
C ARG A 35 7.10 15.39 1.93
N LEU A 36 7.88 15.02 0.94
CA LEU A 36 9.21 14.46 1.14
C LEU A 36 10.21 15.56 0.79
N GLU A 37 11.07 15.89 1.74
CA GLU A 37 12.14 16.86 1.52
C GLU A 37 13.23 16.26 0.62
N GLU A 38 14.04 17.13 -0.02
CA GLU A 38 15.26 16.69 -0.67
C GLU A 38 16.12 15.95 0.35
N SER A 39 16.46 14.72 0.04
CA SER A 39 17.23 13.86 0.94
C SER A 39 17.95 12.77 0.17
N THR A 40 19.04 12.29 0.73
CA THR A 40 19.66 11.03 0.34
C THR A 40 19.32 10.01 1.41
N PHE A 41 18.85 8.84 1.02
CA PHE A 41 18.62 7.75 1.96
C PHE A 41 19.32 6.47 1.49
N ALA A 42 19.92 5.77 2.45
CA ALA A 42 20.52 4.48 2.22
C ALA A 42 19.46 3.38 2.12
N PHE A 43 19.76 2.32 1.37
CA PHE A 43 18.95 1.11 1.33
C PHE A 43 19.83 -0.14 1.32
N ASP A 44 19.29 -1.23 1.84
CA ASP A 44 19.88 -2.55 1.76
C ASP A 44 18.95 -3.47 0.99
N LEU A 45 19.50 -4.16 -0.02
CA LEU A 45 18.78 -5.12 -0.85
C LEU A 45 19.47 -6.49 -0.76
N HIS A 46 18.80 -7.47 -0.17
CA HIS A 46 19.30 -8.82 0.03
C HIS A 46 18.52 -9.83 -0.79
N THR A 47 19.14 -10.49 -1.76
CA THR A 47 18.50 -11.55 -2.53
C THR A 47 18.13 -12.72 -1.63
N LEU A 48 16.84 -13.08 -1.61
CA LEU A 48 16.29 -14.20 -0.83
C LEU A 48 16.17 -15.47 -1.67
N ARG A 49 15.66 -15.34 -2.88
CA ARG A 49 15.43 -16.45 -3.80
C ARG A 49 15.30 -15.98 -5.24
N GLN A 50 15.47 -16.91 -6.17
CA GLN A 50 15.26 -16.68 -7.58
C GLN A 50 14.46 -17.84 -8.19
N THR A 51 13.56 -17.51 -9.09
CA THR A 51 12.81 -18.43 -9.95
C THR A 51 13.31 -18.25 -11.40
N PRO A 52 12.88 -19.05 -12.36
CA PRO A 52 13.21 -18.81 -13.78
C PRO A 52 12.69 -17.48 -14.33
N ARG A 53 11.69 -16.84 -13.69
CA ARG A 53 11.03 -15.65 -14.21
C ARG A 53 11.34 -14.39 -13.41
N TYR A 54 11.53 -14.48 -12.10
CA TYR A 54 11.81 -13.34 -11.23
C TYR A 54 12.68 -13.70 -10.03
N ALA A 55 13.37 -12.71 -9.50
CA ALA A 55 14.06 -12.78 -8.22
C ALA A 55 13.24 -12.10 -7.12
N VAL A 56 13.41 -12.54 -5.87
CA VAL A 56 12.84 -11.90 -4.68
C VAL A 56 13.97 -11.46 -3.78
N ALA A 57 13.96 -10.20 -3.40
CA ALA A 57 14.93 -9.63 -2.47
C ALA A 57 14.23 -8.91 -1.31
N LYS A 58 14.79 -9.00 -0.12
CA LYS A 58 14.41 -8.16 1.02
C LYS A 58 15.01 -6.78 0.82
N LEU A 59 14.19 -5.76 0.93
CA LEU A 59 14.60 -4.36 0.87
C LEU A 59 14.32 -3.70 2.22
N THR A 60 15.30 -2.93 2.71
CA THR A 60 15.11 -2.05 3.86
C THR A 60 15.61 -0.64 3.56
N PHE A 61 14.92 0.36 4.08
CA PHE A 61 15.31 1.78 4.02
C PHE A 61 14.65 2.54 5.18
N PRO A 62 15.21 3.70 5.60
CA PRO A 62 14.63 4.49 6.69
C PRO A 62 13.28 5.08 6.28
N SER A 63 12.30 5.04 7.18
CA SER A 63 11.05 5.78 7.02
C SER A 63 11.31 7.28 6.97
N PRO A 64 10.64 8.05 6.10
CA PRO A 64 10.75 9.51 6.10
C PRO A 64 10.06 10.17 7.32
N VAL A 65 9.27 9.40 8.05
CA VAL A 65 8.58 9.84 9.26
C VAL A 65 9.11 9.06 10.46
N THR A 66 9.65 9.76 11.43
CA THR A 66 10.14 9.15 12.67
C THR A 66 8.99 9.02 13.67
N SER A 67 8.82 7.82 14.21
CA SER A 67 7.93 7.53 15.33
C SER A 67 8.74 7.35 16.63
N PRO A 68 8.11 7.39 17.81
CA PRO A 68 8.77 7.08 19.08
C PRO A 68 9.33 5.66 19.15
N ASP A 69 8.85 4.77 18.29
CA ASP A 69 9.20 3.34 18.29
C ASP A 69 10.31 3.07 17.26
N PRO A 70 11.58 2.86 17.66
CA PRO A 70 12.71 2.72 16.74
C PRO A 70 12.54 1.61 15.70
N ALA A 71 11.97 0.46 16.08
CA ALA A 71 11.70 -0.65 15.15
C ALA A 71 10.78 -0.25 14.01
N ASN A 72 9.84 0.68 14.25
CA ASN A 72 8.89 1.17 13.25
C ASN A 72 9.53 2.14 12.25
N ASN A 73 10.72 2.68 12.52
CA ASN A 73 11.38 3.69 11.69
C ASN A 73 12.21 3.13 10.52
N THR A 74 12.27 1.80 10.40
CA THR A 74 12.81 1.13 9.22
C THR A 74 11.67 0.52 8.41
N VAL A 75 11.59 0.88 7.14
CA VAL A 75 10.66 0.24 6.20
C VAL A 75 11.22 -1.10 5.78
N HIS A 76 10.42 -2.14 5.88
CA HIS A 76 10.72 -3.49 5.41
C HIS A 76 9.82 -3.82 4.23
N ALA A 77 10.44 -4.23 3.12
CA ALA A 77 9.76 -4.58 1.88
C ALA A 77 10.35 -5.84 1.24
N GLU A 78 9.61 -6.43 0.32
CA GLU A 78 10.07 -7.53 -0.53
C GLU A 78 9.93 -7.10 -1.99
N TYR A 79 11.06 -7.05 -2.70
CA TYR A 79 11.11 -6.68 -4.12
C TYR A 79 11.07 -7.92 -4.99
N PHE A 80 10.05 -8.03 -5.81
CA PHE A 80 9.85 -9.08 -6.81
C PHE A 80 10.25 -8.52 -8.17
N GLN A 81 11.46 -8.85 -8.61
CA GLN A 81 12.06 -8.31 -9.82
C GLN A 81 11.96 -9.31 -10.97
N PRO A 82 11.20 -9.03 -12.03
CA PRO A 82 11.24 -9.84 -13.25
C PRO A 82 12.61 -9.88 -13.87
N LEU A 83 13.01 -11.03 -14.43
CA LEU A 83 14.35 -11.24 -14.99
C LEU A 83 14.47 -10.91 -16.49
N GLN A 84 13.34 -10.69 -17.20
CA GLN A 84 13.38 -10.29 -18.60
C GLN A 84 14.10 -8.94 -18.74
N PRO A 85 14.83 -8.69 -19.82
CA PRO A 85 15.47 -7.40 -20.08
C PRO A 85 14.44 -6.31 -20.39
N GLY A 86 14.84 -5.04 -20.24
CA GLY A 86 14.03 -3.87 -20.59
C GLY A 86 13.39 -3.18 -19.39
N ARG A 87 12.91 -1.96 -19.61
CA ARG A 87 12.16 -1.19 -18.62
C ARG A 87 10.73 -1.71 -18.50
N ARG A 88 10.22 -1.69 -17.29
CA ARG A 88 8.91 -2.26 -16.98
C ARG A 88 8.13 -1.42 -15.99
N PRO A 89 6.79 -1.58 -15.92
CA PRO A 89 6.00 -0.99 -14.85
C PRO A 89 6.39 -1.58 -13.50
N ALA A 90 6.15 -0.83 -12.44
CA ALA A 90 6.34 -1.28 -11.07
C ALA A 90 5.13 -0.97 -10.20
N VAL A 91 4.80 -1.86 -9.26
CA VAL A 91 3.63 -1.73 -8.41
C VAL A 91 4.01 -1.93 -6.95
N ILE A 92 3.65 -0.97 -6.12
CA ILE A 92 3.71 -1.09 -4.66
C ILE A 92 2.48 -1.86 -4.21
N VAL A 93 2.69 -2.97 -3.49
CA VAL A 93 1.63 -3.84 -2.99
C VAL A 93 1.52 -3.68 -1.49
N LEU A 94 0.32 -3.36 -1.00
CA LEU A 94 0.03 -3.15 0.41
C LEU A 94 -0.87 -4.27 0.95
N HIS A 95 -0.65 -4.64 2.22
CA HIS A 95 -1.36 -5.73 2.87
C HIS A 95 -2.67 -5.26 3.54
N ILE A 96 -3.50 -6.23 3.90
CA ILE A 96 -4.73 -6.05 4.68
C ILE A 96 -4.41 -5.68 6.14
N LEU A 97 -5.45 -5.30 6.89
CA LEU A 97 -5.39 -5.27 8.36
C LEU A 97 -5.14 -6.70 8.87
N GLY A 98 -4.26 -6.84 9.82
CA GLY A 98 -3.80 -8.16 10.30
C GLY A 98 -2.40 -8.50 9.78
N ALA A 99 -1.83 -9.59 10.25
CA ALA A 99 -0.43 -9.96 10.00
C ALA A 99 -0.23 -10.99 8.88
N ASP A 100 -1.26 -11.32 8.13
CA ASP A 100 -1.12 -12.26 7.01
C ASP A 100 -0.63 -11.53 5.75
N PHE A 101 0.61 -11.82 5.38
CA PHE A 101 1.24 -11.27 4.19
C PHE A 101 1.15 -12.20 2.96
N ALA A 102 0.54 -13.38 3.10
CA ALA A 102 0.50 -14.38 2.03
C ALA A 102 -0.22 -13.85 0.79
N LEU A 103 -1.33 -13.14 0.95
CA LEU A 103 -2.09 -12.55 -0.16
C LEU A 103 -1.26 -11.52 -0.93
N SER A 104 -0.57 -10.63 -0.22
CA SER A 104 0.26 -9.59 -0.85
C SER A 104 1.47 -10.17 -1.55
N ARG A 105 2.13 -11.16 -0.96
CA ARG A 105 3.22 -11.90 -1.59
C ARG A 105 2.77 -12.67 -2.82
N TYR A 106 1.58 -13.28 -2.76
CA TYR A 106 1.02 -13.98 -3.90
C TYR A 106 0.73 -13.02 -5.07
N LEU A 107 0.08 -11.88 -4.80
CA LEU A 107 -0.17 -10.86 -5.81
C LEU A 107 1.14 -10.32 -6.39
N ALA A 108 2.14 -10.00 -5.55
CA ALA A 108 3.45 -9.53 -5.99
C ALA A 108 4.16 -10.56 -6.90
N ALA A 109 4.10 -11.84 -6.55
CA ALA A 109 4.62 -12.91 -7.39
C ALA A 109 3.89 -13.02 -8.74
N ARG A 110 2.56 -12.87 -8.76
CA ARG A 110 1.76 -12.90 -10.00
C ARG A 110 2.06 -11.70 -10.91
N LEU A 111 2.26 -10.51 -10.33
CA LEU A 111 2.71 -9.32 -11.06
C LEU A 111 4.09 -9.57 -11.69
N ALA A 112 5.05 -10.09 -10.90
CA ALA A 112 6.39 -10.36 -11.38
C ALA A 112 6.42 -11.45 -12.48
N ASP A 113 5.60 -12.49 -12.37
CA ASP A 113 5.42 -13.50 -13.43
C ASP A 113 4.91 -12.90 -14.75
N ALA A 114 4.13 -11.82 -14.67
CA ALA A 114 3.60 -11.09 -15.83
C ALA A 114 4.52 -9.96 -16.33
N GLY A 115 5.75 -9.86 -15.79
CA GLY A 115 6.71 -8.85 -16.22
C GLY A 115 6.58 -7.49 -15.53
N VAL A 116 5.70 -7.36 -14.55
CA VAL A 116 5.52 -6.16 -13.72
C VAL A 116 6.34 -6.30 -12.45
N ALA A 117 7.28 -5.39 -12.19
CA ALA A 117 8.01 -5.39 -10.92
C ALA A 117 7.04 -5.09 -9.76
N ALA A 118 7.19 -5.79 -8.65
CA ALA A 118 6.33 -5.57 -7.51
C ALA A 118 7.15 -5.34 -6.23
N LEU A 119 6.74 -4.35 -5.45
CA LEU A 119 7.35 -4.04 -4.16
C LEU A 119 6.29 -4.20 -3.07
N PHE A 120 6.30 -5.36 -2.39
CA PHE A 120 5.44 -5.56 -1.23
C PHE A 120 6.02 -4.79 -0.04
N VAL A 121 5.30 -3.80 0.47
CA VAL A 121 5.72 -2.94 1.59
C VAL A 121 4.92 -3.28 2.84
N LYS A 122 5.62 -3.50 3.95
CA LYS A 122 5.00 -3.65 5.27
C LYS A 122 4.68 -2.28 5.86
N LEU A 123 3.39 -2.05 6.12
CA LEU A 123 2.91 -0.82 6.74
C LEU A 123 3.48 -0.65 8.17
N PRO A 124 3.45 0.55 8.74
CA PRO A 124 3.87 0.80 10.12
C PRO A 124 3.25 -0.17 11.12
N TYR A 125 4.04 -0.59 12.10
CA TYR A 125 3.64 -1.54 13.16
C TYR A 125 3.32 -2.97 12.69
N TYR A 126 3.73 -3.37 11.49
CA TYR A 126 3.59 -4.73 10.98
C TYR A 126 4.94 -5.43 10.78
N GLY A 127 4.94 -6.74 11.01
CA GLY A 127 6.13 -7.58 10.86
C GLY A 127 7.29 -7.09 11.72
N GLU A 128 8.45 -6.90 11.13
CA GLU A 128 9.67 -6.43 11.81
C GLU A 128 9.58 -5.01 12.36
N ARG A 129 8.56 -4.25 11.93
CA ARG A 129 8.29 -2.88 12.40
C ARG A 129 7.52 -2.83 13.71
N ARG A 130 6.98 -3.98 14.17
CA ARG A 130 6.22 -4.05 15.42
C ARG A 130 7.18 -4.10 16.59
N PRO A 131 7.10 -3.15 17.56
CA PRO A 131 7.91 -3.21 18.77
C PRO A 131 7.58 -4.45 19.59
N ALA A 132 8.60 -5.16 20.08
CA ALA A 132 8.39 -6.38 20.86
C ALA A 132 7.82 -6.12 22.26
N ALA A 133 8.08 -4.93 22.82
CA ALA A 133 7.76 -4.59 24.20
C ALA A 133 6.34 -4.03 24.42
N ILE A 134 5.64 -3.62 23.35
CA ILE A 134 4.33 -2.97 23.44
C ILE A 134 3.38 -3.51 22.39
N ASP A 135 2.09 -3.56 22.69
CA ASP A 135 1.05 -3.87 21.70
C ASP A 135 0.72 -2.63 20.86
N ALA A 136 1.70 -2.19 20.07
CA ALA A 136 1.49 -1.10 19.13
C ALA A 136 0.92 -1.65 17.82
N ARG A 137 -0.16 -1.01 17.35
CA ARG A 137 -0.86 -1.39 16.12
C ARG A 137 -1.02 -0.17 15.22
N PHE A 138 -1.16 -0.41 13.92
CA PHE A 138 -1.46 0.64 12.92
C PHE A 138 -2.79 1.34 13.24
N LEU A 139 -3.84 0.56 13.48
CA LEU A 139 -5.11 1.04 14.04
C LEU A 139 -5.14 0.64 15.52
N SER A 140 -5.34 1.60 16.39
CA SER A 140 -5.40 1.41 17.83
C SER A 140 -6.47 2.32 18.44
N SER A 141 -6.82 2.07 19.71
CA SER A 141 -7.70 2.98 20.48
C SER A 141 -7.07 4.37 20.67
N ASP A 142 -5.75 4.49 20.56
CA ASP A 142 -5.02 5.74 20.46
C ASP A 142 -5.12 6.27 19.02
N ILE A 143 -6.06 7.16 18.78
CA ILE A 143 -6.32 7.75 17.45
C ILE A 143 -5.13 8.58 16.97
N GLU A 144 -4.40 9.27 17.84
CA GLU A 144 -3.23 10.06 17.45
C GLU A 144 -2.11 9.16 16.91
N ARG A 145 -1.92 8.00 17.54
CA ARG A 145 -1.01 6.97 17.02
C ARG A 145 -1.45 6.45 15.66
N SER A 146 -2.74 6.15 15.51
CA SER A 146 -3.31 5.66 14.24
C SER A 146 -3.15 6.71 13.11
N VAL A 147 -3.39 7.98 13.42
CA VAL A 147 -3.18 9.11 12.51
C VAL A 147 -1.70 9.25 12.12
N THR A 148 -0.79 9.12 13.09
CA THR A 148 0.67 9.15 12.84
C THR A 148 1.10 7.94 11.99
N ALA A 149 0.58 6.76 12.27
CA ALA A 149 0.84 5.54 11.50
C ALA A 149 0.34 5.67 10.04
N MET A 150 -0.84 6.26 9.84
CA MET A 150 -1.38 6.52 8.51
C MET A 150 -0.48 7.49 7.73
N ARG A 151 -0.05 8.61 8.36
CA ARG A 151 0.90 9.56 7.76
C ARG A 151 2.20 8.86 7.37
N GLN A 152 2.76 8.08 8.30
CA GLN A 152 4.00 7.34 8.08
C GLN A 152 3.84 6.34 6.93
N GLY A 153 2.74 5.57 6.90
CA GLY A 153 2.46 4.60 5.84
C GLY A 153 2.40 5.26 4.45
N VAL A 154 1.72 6.40 4.31
CA VAL A 154 1.66 7.14 3.05
C VAL A 154 3.04 7.67 2.64
N CYS A 155 3.79 8.25 3.57
CA CYS A 155 5.15 8.74 3.29
C CYS A 155 6.11 7.60 2.94
N ASP A 156 5.96 6.44 3.56
CA ASP A 156 6.74 5.22 3.24
C ASP A 156 6.44 4.73 1.82
N VAL A 157 5.16 4.71 1.41
CA VAL A 157 4.74 4.38 0.03
C VAL A 157 5.36 5.37 -0.96
N ARG A 158 5.35 6.66 -0.65
CA ARG A 158 5.97 7.69 -1.48
C ARG A 158 7.49 7.49 -1.61
N ARG A 159 8.18 7.17 -0.52
CA ARG A 159 9.62 6.84 -0.55
C ARG A 159 9.89 5.55 -1.32
N ALA A 160 9.03 4.56 -1.20
CA ALA A 160 9.09 3.35 -2.00
C ALA A 160 8.94 3.64 -3.50
N ALA A 161 8.05 4.56 -3.90
CA ALA A 161 7.92 5.01 -5.29
C ALA A 161 9.20 5.70 -5.78
N GLN A 162 9.84 6.53 -4.95
CA GLN A 162 11.13 7.15 -5.28
C GLN A 162 12.25 6.11 -5.45
N TRP A 163 12.30 5.09 -4.58
CA TRP A 163 13.24 3.99 -4.72
C TRP A 163 13.02 3.24 -6.04
N LEU A 164 11.77 2.89 -6.37
CA LEU A 164 11.44 2.24 -7.65
C LEU A 164 11.84 3.13 -8.85
N ALA A 165 11.56 4.43 -8.80
CA ALA A 165 11.91 5.37 -9.87
C ALA A 165 13.43 5.54 -10.08
N SER A 166 14.24 5.24 -9.07
CA SER A 166 15.70 5.28 -9.15
C SER A 166 16.31 4.05 -9.85
N ARG A 167 15.50 2.99 -10.06
CA ARG A 167 15.97 1.74 -10.67
C ARG A 167 15.97 1.84 -12.18
N SER A 168 17.09 1.47 -12.83
CA SER A 168 17.24 1.55 -14.28
C SER A 168 16.31 0.63 -15.06
N GLU A 169 15.90 -0.48 -14.44
CA GLU A 169 14.95 -1.46 -14.98
C GLU A 169 13.48 -1.05 -14.86
N ILE A 170 13.17 0.07 -14.17
CA ILE A 170 11.80 0.54 -13.96
C ILE A 170 11.47 1.70 -14.89
N ASP A 171 10.28 1.67 -15.48
CA ASP A 171 9.68 2.81 -16.12
C ASP A 171 9.05 3.73 -15.06
N ARG A 172 9.73 4.82 -14.76
CA ARG A 172 9.29 5.79 -13.74
C ARG A 172 7.94 6.43 -14.02
N HIS A 173 7.44 6.35 -15.24
CA HIS A 173 6.13 6.88 -15.62
C HIS A 173 5.00 5.86 -15.43
N ARG A 174 5.35 4.61 -15.11
CA ARG A 174 4.43 3.50 -14.90
C ARG A 174 4.60 2.90 -13.50
N ILE A 175 4.62 3.76 -12.48
CA ILE A 175 4.64 3.33 -11.08
C ILE A 175 3.21 3.35 -10.57
N GLY A 176 2.76 2.21 -10.05
CA GLY A 176 1.44 2.01 -9.50
C GLY A 176 1.45 1.62 -8.02
N VAL A 177 0.26 1.63 -7.44
CA VAL A 177 0.02 1.12 -6.08
C VAL A 177 -1.25 0.29 -6.04
N THR A 178 -1.27 -0.75 -5.23
CA THR A 178 -2.46 -1.58 -5.00
C THR A 178 -2.47 -2.13 -3.58
N GLY A 179 -3.66 -2.44 -3.10
CA GLY A 179 -3.86 -3.10 -1.82
C GLY A 179 -5.33 -3.40 -1.58
N ILE A 180 -5.59 -4.25 -0.59
CA ILE A 180 -6.92 -4.71 -0.21
C ILE A 180 -7.28 -4.11 1.14
N SER A 181 -8.53 -3.68 1.34
CA SER A 181 -9.05 -3.19 2.63
C SER A 181 -8.18 -2.04 3.16
N LEU A 182 -7.51 -2.17 4.30
CA LEU A 182 -6.54 -1.18 4.79
C LEU A 182 -5.54 -0.79 3.70
N GLY A 183 -4.96 -1.78 2.99
CA GLY A 183 -4.07 -1.53 1.86
C GLY A 183 -4.74 -0.74 0.74
N GLY A 184 -6.03 -0.96 0.48
CA GLY A 184 -6.82 -0.20 -0.49
C GLY A 184 -7.01 1.26 -0.07
N ILE A 185 -7.30 1.51 1.20
CA ILE A 185 -7.42 2.86 1.79
C ILE A 185 -6.08 3.60 1.67
N VAL A 186 -4.99 2.98 2.11
CA VAL A 186 -3.65 3.60 2.03
C VAL A 186 -3.22 3.81 0.58
N SER A 187 -3.53 2.87 -0.33
CA SER A 187 -3.24 3.00 -1.77
C SER A 187 -3.96 4.18 -2.39
N SER A 188 -5.26 4.35 -2.09
CA SER A 188 -6.05 5.46 -2.63
C SER A 188 -5.54 6.80 -2.12
N LEU A 189 -5.19 6.89 -0.83
CA LEU A 189 -4.62 8.10 -0.24
C LEU A 189 -3.24 8.42 -0.84
N ALA A 190 -2.34 7.42 -0.91
CA ALA A 190 -1.02 7.61 -1.48
C ALA A 190 -1.07 8.03 -2.95
N ALA A 191 -1.90 7.37 -3.77
CA ALA A 191 -2.09 7.74 -5.16
C ALA A 191 -2.75 9.13 -5.32
N GLY A 192 -3.65 9.50 -4.40
CA GLY A 192 -4.29 10.81 -4.40
C GLY A 192 -3.35 11.97 -4.10
N VAL A 193 -2.27 11.72 -3.34
CA VAL A 193 -1.31 12.79 -2.95
C VAL A 193 0.01 12.74 -3.72
N ASP A 194 0.40 11.61 -4.29
CA ASP A 194 1.71 11.47 -4.95
C ASP A 194 1.60 11.63 -6.47
N PRO A 195 2.19 12.68 -7.07
CA PRO A 195 2.18 12.87 -8.52
C PRO A 195 2.98 11.80 -9.29
N GLN A 196 3.90 11.10 -8.62
CA GLN A 196 4.74 10.05 -9.23
C GLN A 196 3.98 8.73 -9.41
N ILE A 197 2.96 8.48 -8.59
CA ILE A 197 2.09 7.30 -8.72
C ILE A 197 1.07 7.58 -9.82
N SER A 198 1.23 6.94 -10.97
CA SER A 198 0.39 7.15 -12.16
C SER A 198 -0.78 6.17 -12.27
N GLN A 199 -0.72 5.05 -11.53
CA GLN A 199 -1.71 3.98 -11.60
C GLN A 199 -2.12 3.51 -10.19
N ALA A 200 -3.39 3.17 -10.01
CA ALA A 200 -3.87 2.59 -8.74
C ALA A 200 -4.93 1.52 -8.96
N ALA A 201 -4.79 0.37 -8.29
CA ALA A 201 -5.88 -0.60 -8.18
C ALA A 201 -6.32 -0.68 -6.70
N ILE A 202 -7.53 -0.21 -6.42
CA ILE A 202 -8.09 -0.05 -5.07
C ILE A 202 -9.09 -1.18 -4.83
N LEU A 203 -8.74 -2.12 -3.94
CA LEU A 203 -9.53 -3.31 -3.69
C LEU A 203 -10.18 -3.22 -2.30
N LEU A 204 -11.50 -3.34 -2.25
CA LEU A 204 -12.29 -3.21 -1.02
C LEU A 204 -11.88 -1.98 -0.19
N GLY A 205 -11.70 -0.85 -0.88
CA GLY A 205 -11.31 0.43 -0.29
C GLY A 205 -12.45 1.45 -0.40
N GLY A 206 -12.37 2.48 0.43
CA GLY A 206 -13.38 3.55 0.47
C GLY A 206 -12.82 4.81 1.09
N GLY A 207 -13.65 5.82 1.19
CA GLY A 207 -13.37 7.07 1.88
C GLY A 207 -14.49 7.42 2.85
N GLY A 208 -14.28 8.43 3.69
CA GLY A 208 -15.14 8.71 4.84
C GLY A 208 -14.68 7.90 6.04
N LEU A 209 -13.40 7.99 6.40
CA LEU A 209 -12.78 7.16 7.46
C LEU A 209 -13.53 7.24 8.79
N ALA A 210 -14.04 8.42 9.15
CA ALA A 210 -14.83 8.56 10.40
C ALA A 210 -16.09 7.69 10.40
N GLU A 211 -16.77 7.60 9.26
CA GLU A 211 -17.98 6.77 9.12
C GLU A 211 -17.60 5.30 9.14
N ILE A 212 -16.57 4.90 8.37
CA ILE A 212 -16.07 3.53 8.34
C ILE A 212 -15.70 3.07 9.76
N LEU A 213 -14.90 3.83 10.50
CA LEU A 213 -14.46 3.49 11.85
C LEU A 213 -15.61 3.51 12.85
N TRP A 214 -16.57 4.43 12.67
CA TRP A 214 -17.72 4.56 13.58
C TRP A 214 -18.69 3.42 13.43
N ASP A 215 -18.93 2.97 12.21
CA ASP A 215 -19.96 1.97 11.91
C ASP A 215 -19.39 0.55 11.75
N MET A 216 -18.07 0.38 11.94
CA MET A 216 -17.37 -0.90 11.88
C MET A 216 -17.98 -1.92 12.84
N PRO A 217 -18.33 -3.14 12.37
CA PRO A 217 -19.12 -4.10 13.15
C PRO A 217 -18.32 -4.90 14.17
N GLU A 218 -16.98 -4.95 14.05
CA GLU A 218 -16.11 -5.74 14.92
C GLU A 218 -16.19 -5.31 16.39
N ASP A 219 -16.10 -6.29 17.31
CA ASP A 219 -16.21 -6.06 18.75
C ASP A 219 -15.14 -5.06 19.26
N GLU A 220 -13.90 -5.19 18.77
CA GLU A 220 -12.81 -4.30 19.14
C GLU A 220 -13.08 -2.84 18.74
N ALA A 221 -13.67 -2.63 17.55
CA ALA A 221 -14.07 -1.30 17.09
C ALA A 221 -15.25 -0.75 17.90
N ARG A 222 -16.22 -1.60 18.26
CA ARG A 222 -17.32 -1.23 19.16
C ARG A 222 -16.84 -0.80 20.52
N ASP A 223 -15.88 -1.52 21.10
CA ASP A 223 -15.35 -1.19 22.42
C ASP A 223 -14.52 0.09 22.38
N SER A 224 -13.74 0.30 21.33
CA SER A 224 -13.01 1.55 21.07
C SER A 224 -13.98 2.74 20.94
N ARG A 225 -15.09 2.57 20.23
CA ARG A 225 -16.14 3.60 20.10
C ARG A 225 -16.83 3.89 21.44
N LYS A 226 -17.15 2.86 22.24
CA LYS A 226 -17.71 3.06 23.59
C LYS A 226 -16.77 3.86 24.49
N ALA A 227 -15.46 3.50 24.48
CA ALA A 227 -14.45 4.22 25.24
C ALA A 227 -14.29 5.66 24.75
N TRP A 228 -14.37 5.90 23.46
CA TRP A 228 -14.35 7.23 22.85
C TRP A 228 -15.51 8.10 23.34
N ILE A 229 -16.73 7.57 23.29
CA ILE A 229 -17.93 8.26 23.76
C ILE A 229 -17.86 8.50 25.28
N ALA A 230 -17.43 7.51 26.06
CA ALA A 230 -17.29 7.62 27.49
C ALA A 230 -16.25 8.67 27.93
N SER A 231 -15.28 8.98 27.07
CA SER A 231 -14.33 10.09 27.27
C SER A 231 -14.87 11.47 26.91
N GLY A 232 -16.15 11.58 26.57
CA GLY A 232 -16.82 12.83 26.18
C GLY A 232 -16.57 13.27 24.74
N ARG A 233 -15.94 12.43 23.92
CA ARG A 233 -15.63 12.73 22.52
C ARG A 233 -16.78 12.35 21.58
N THR A 234 -16.87 13.03 20.44
CA THR A 234 -17.97 12.88 19.48
C THR A 234 -17.52 12.29 18.13
N LYS A 235 -18.48 11.88 17.30
CA LYS A 235 -18.23 11.45 15.91
C LYS A 235 -17.65 12.56 15.06
N GLU A 236 -18.07 13.80 15.29
CA GLU A 236 -17.59 15.01 14.60
C GLU A 236 -16.12 15.29 14.95
N GLU A 237 -15.71 15.00 16.19
CA GLU A 237 -14.31 15.09 16.58
C GLU A 237 -13.47 14.01 15.87
N LEU A 238 -13.95 12.77 15.80
CA LEU A 238 -13.32 11.72 15.01
C LEU A 238 -13.18 12.14 13.54
N ALA A 239 -14.24 12.73 12.96
CA ALA A 239 -14.22 13.21 11.58
C ALA A 239 -13.16 14.30 11.36
N ARG A 240 -13.03 15.25 12.29
CA ARG A 240 -11.96 16.27 12.21
C ARG A 240 -10.56 15.68 12.29
N LEU A 241 -10.34 14.69 13.14
CA LEU A 241 -9.04 14.04 13.30
C LEU A 241 -8.67 13.17 12.10
N THR A 242 -9.64 12.47 11.51
CA THR A 242 -9.39 11.58 10.36
C THR A 242 -9.37 12.30 9.02
N HIS A 243 -10.09 13.42 8.87
CA HIS A 243 -10.18 14.20 7.63
C HIS A 243 -8.83 14.43 6.93
N PRO A 244 -7.73 14.80 7.64
CA PRO A 244 -6.44 14.99 7.01
C PRO A 244 -5.78 13.72 6.42
N PHE A 245 -6.34 12.56 6.68
CA PHE A 245 -5.86 11.24 6.26
C PHE A 245 -6.94 10.45 5.54
N ASP A 246 -8.08 11.08 5.28
CA ASP A 246 -9.18 10.46 4.55
C ASP A 246 -8.89 10.48 3.04
N PRO A 247 -9.02 9.34 2.34
CA PRO A 247 -8.92 9.29 0.89
C PRO A 247 -9.81 10.31 0.16
N LEU A 248 -11.00 10.62 0.70
CA LEU A 248 -11.90 11.62 0.11
C LEU A 248 -11.26 13.01 0.02
N THR A 249 -10.47 13.38 1.01
CA THR A 249 -9.80 14.70 1.05
C THR A 249 -8.88 14.92 -0.16
N TYR A 250 -8.33 13.84 -0.71
CA TYR A 250 -7.36 13.90 -1.80
C TYR A 250 -7.82 13.13 -3.06
N ALA A 251 -9.09 12.73 -3.11
CA ALA A 251 -9.61 11.93 -4.20
C ALA A 251 -9.50 12.62 -5.57
N ALA A 252 -9.55 13.96 -5.61
CA ALA A 252 -9.32 14.73 -6.84
C ALA A 252 -7.94 14.45 -7.47
N GLY A 253 -6.93 14.10 -6.67
CA GLY A 253 -5.61 13.71 -7.17
C GLY A 253 -5.57 12.34 -7.86
N LEU A 254 -6.65 11.57 -7.82
CA LEU A 254 -6.83 10.34 -8.60
C LEU A 254 -7.33 10.62 -10.02
N GLN A 255 -7.93 11.78 -10.24
CA GLN A 255 -8.43 12.18 -11.58
C GLN A 255 -7.25 12.34 -12.54
N GLY A 256 -7.41 11.85 -13.76
CA GLY A 256 -6.34 11.85 -14.77
C GLY A 256 -5.29 10.74 -14.59
N LYS A 257 -5.38 9.95 -13.53
CA LYS A 257 -4.57 8.73 -13.34
C LYS A 257 -5.34 7.51 -13.84
N ARG A 258 -4.61 6.44 -14.13
CA ARG A 258 -5.22 5.15 -14.44
C ARG A 258 -5.62 4.47 -13.14
N VAL A 259 -6.93 4.42 -12.87
CA VAL A 259 -7.48 3.86 -11.62
C VAL A 259 -8.46 2.74 -11.94
N LEU A 260 -8.37 1.65 -11.18
CA LEU A 260 -9.33 0.55 -11.13
C LEU A 260 -9.82 0.39 -9.70
N MET A 261 -11.14 0.29 -9.51
CA MET A 261 -11.72 -0.02 -8.22
C MET A 261 -12.42 -1.38 -8.27
N ILE A 262 -12.30 -2.17 -7.19
CA ILE A 262 -13.02 -3.44 -7.01
C ILE A 262 -13.61 -3.46 -5.61
N ALA A 263 -14.93 -3.65 -5.51
CA ALA A 263 -15.68 -3.52 -4.26
C ALA A 263 -16.74 -4.60 -4.09
N GLY A 264 -17.12 -4.90 -2.85
CA GLY A 264 -18.21 -5.80 -2.49
C GLY A 264 -19.54 -5.06 -2.42
N ARG A 265 -20.62 -5.65 -3.00
CA ARG A 265 -21.97 -5.06 -2.92
C ARG A 265 -22.59 -5.12 -1.52
N SER A 266 -22.13 -6.05 -0.70
CA SER A 266 -22.63 -6.27 0.67
C SER A 266 -21.47 -6.17 1.68
N ASP A 267 -20.45 -5.33 1.38
CA ASP A 267 -19.30 -5.14 2.26
C ASP A 267 -19.75 -4.46 3.56
N GLU A 268 -19.61 -5.20 4.66
CA GLU A 268 -20.02 -4.79 6.00
C GLU A 268 -18.93 -3.99 6.75
N VAL A 269 -17.68 -4.03 6.29
CA VAL A 269 -16.52 -3.35 6.89
C VAL A 269 -16.24 -2.02 6.17
N ILE A 270 -16.17 -2.06 4.85
CA ILE A 270 -16.07 -0.86 4.01
C ILE A 270 -17.38 -0.73 3.22
N PRO A 271 -18.38 -0.05 3.78
CA PRO A 271 -19.72 -0.01 3.20
C PRO A 271 -19.70 0.46 1.73
N PRO A 272 -20.57 -0.07 0.87
CA PRO A 272 -20.68 0.37 -0.52
C PRO A 272 -20.84 1.88 -0.69
N SER A 273 -21.46 2.55 0.29
CA SER A 273 -21.57 4.02 0.34
C SER A 273 -20.22 4.70 0.46
N ALA A 274 -19.29 4.15 1.26
CA ALA A 274 -17.92 4.68 1.42
C ALA A 274 -17.10 4.51 0.13
N THR A 275 -17.24 3.35 -0.54
CA THR A 275 -16.63 3.11 -1.85
C THR A 275 -17.22 4.04 -2.91
N THR A 276 -18.55 4.22 -2.94
CA THR A 276 -19.23 5.10 -3.90
C THR A 276 -18.79 6.56 -3.74
N LYS A 277 -18.69 7.06 -2.50
CA LYS A 277 -18.19 8.42 -2.23
C LYS A 277 -16.77 8.60 -2.81
N LEU A 278 -15.87 7.64 -2.57
CA LEU A 278 -14.52 7.70 -3.11
C LEU A 278 -14.51 7.62 -4.64
N TRP A 279 -15.31 6.73 -5.23
CA TRP A 279 -15.43 6.55 -6.66
C TRP A 279 -15.93 7.83 -7.36
N GLU A 280 -16.96 8.50 -6.81
CA GLU A 280 -17.47 9.77 -7.34
C GLU A 280 -16.42 10.88 -7.24
N ALA A 281 -15.78 11.03 -6.08
CA ALA A 281 -14.77 12.05 -5.86
C ALA A 281 -13.50 11.82 -6.70
N ALA A 282 -13.19 10.56 -7.03
CA ALA A 282 -12.08 10.18 -7.93
C ALA A 282 -12.40 10.38 -9.42
N GLY A 283 -13.58 10.90 -9.78
CA GLY A 283 -13.96 11.12 -11.18
C GLY A 283 -14.57 9.91 -11.87
N ARG A 284 -15.11 8.97 -11.10
CA ARG A 284 -15.81 7.76 -11.57
C ARG A 284 -14.95 6.86 -12.46
N PRO A 285 -13.77 6.41 -11.98
CA PRO A 285 -12.95 5.47 -12.72
C PRO A 285 -13.67 4.12 -12.92
N PRO A 286 -13.16 3.22 -13.78
CA PRO A 286 -13.68 1.85 -13.87
C PRO A 286 -13.80 1.19 -12.51
N ILE A 287 -14.98 0.63 -12.21
CA ILE A 287 -15.27 -0.08 -10.97
C ILE A 287 -15.95 -1.42 -11.26
N GLN A 288 -15.46 -2.47 -10.59
CA GLN A 288 -16.07 -3.80 -10.60
C GLN A 288 -16.72 -4.07 -9.26
N TRP A 289 -18.03 -4.30 -9.27
CA TRP A 289 -18.79 -4.70 -8.09
C TRP A 289 -18.92 -6.23 -8.03
N LEU A 290 -18.50 -6.81 -6.91
CA LEU A 290 -18.61 -8.25 -6.62
C LEU A 290 -19.82 -8.52 -5.74
N ASP A 291 -20.49 -9.65 -5.97
CA ASP A 291 -21.62 -10.07 -5.14
C ASP A 291 -21.12 -10.75 -3.85
N CYS A 292 -20.48 -10.00 -2.98
CA CYS A 292 -19.89 -10.47 -1.73
C CYS A 292 -19.85 -9.37 -0.66
N GLY A 293 -19.65 -9.79 0.60
CA GLY A 293 -19.23 -8.94 1.71
C GLY A 293 -17.70 -8.86 1.81
N HIS A 294 -17.19 -8.21 2.85
CA HIS A 294 -15.76 -7.98 3.03
C HIS A 294 -14.95 -9.29 3.11
N TYR A 295 -15.36 -10.19 4.00
CA TYR A 295 -14.66 -11.46 4.22
C TYR A 295 -14.96 -12.50 3.15
N SER A 296 -16.20 -12.54 2.62
CA SER A 296 -16.58 -13.46 1.56
C SER A 296 -15.95 -13.11 0.20
N ALA A 297 -15.37 -11.93 0.06
CA ALA A 297 -14.52 -11.57 -1.08
C ALA A 297 -13.32 -12.52 -1.26
N ALA A 298 -12.94 -13.28 -0.23
CA ALA A 298 -11.93 -14.33 -0.34
C ALA A 298 -12.22 -15.34 -1.47
N GLY A 299 -13.49 -15.62 -1.76
CA GLY A 299 -13.90 -16.48 -2.90
C GLY A 299 -13.60 -15.90 -4.28
N TYR A 300 -13.35 -14.60 -4.37
CA TYR A 300 -13.07 -13.88 -5.62
C TYR A 300 -11.59 -13.54 -5.84
N LEU A 301 -10.69 -13.92 -4.91
CA LEU A 301 -9.29 -13.49 -4.94
C LEU A 301 -8.57 -13.84 -6.25
N LEU A 302 -8.76 -15.07 -6.78
CA LEU A 302 -8.07 -15.48 -8.00
C LEU A 302 -8.50 -14.67 -9.24
N PRO A 303 -9.79 -14.50 -9.57
CA PRO A 303 -10.21 -13.65 -10.68
C PRO A 303 -9.85 -12.17 -10.45
N VAL A 304 -9.99 -11.66 -9.23
CA VAL A 304 -9.61 -10.29 -8.90
C VAL A 304 -8.12 -10.06 -9.15
N PHE A 305 -7.25 -10.95 -8.68
CA PHE A 305 -5.80 -10.81 -8.91
C PHE A 305 -5.42 -10.92 -10.40
N ARG A 306 -6.12 -11.73 -11.19
CA ARG A 306 -5.92 -11.75 -12.65
C ARG A 306 -6.28 -10.39 -13.27
N THR A 307 -7.38 -9.79 -12.86
CA THR A 307 -7.80 -8.45 -13.32
C THR A 307 -6.76 -7.39 -12.92
N VAL A 308 -6.26 -7.42 -11.69
CA VAL A 308 -5.24 -6.47 -11.20
C VAL A 308 -3.93 -6.64 -11.97
N VAL A 309 -3.48 -7.88 -12.19
CA VAL A 309 -2.27 -8.17 -12.96
C VAL A 309 -2.41 -7.67 -14.40
N ALA A 310 -3.53 -7.96 -15.07
CA ALA A 310 -3.79 -7.48 -16.42
C ALA A 310 -3.78 -5.93 -16.45
N PHE A 311 -4.45 -5.29 -15.51
CA PHE A 311 -4.49 -3.83 -15.39
C PHE A 311 -3.10 -3.19 -15.35
N PHE A 312 -2.15 -3.72 -14.58
CA PHE A 312 -0.79 -3.15 -14.49
C PHE A 312 0.16 -3.61 -15.63
N ALA A 313 -0.11 -4.76 -16.24
CA ALA A 313 0.70 -5.29 -17.33
C ALA A 313 0.38 -4.63 -18.69
N GLU A 314 -0.84 -4.14 -18.90
CA GLU A 314 -1.23 -3.47 -20.15
C GLU A 314 -0.36 -2.23 -20.41
N GLU A 315 0.08 -2.08 -21.66
CA GLU A 315 0.72 -0.85 -22.14
C GLU A 315 -0.34 0.28 -22.21
N SER A 316 0.03 1.44 -21.67
CA SER A 316 -0.84 2.64 -21.62
C SER A 316 -0.85 3.33 -22.97
#